data_35882fdf86cfd441130e1d2f906aad0f
#
_entry.id   35882fdf86cfd441130e1d2f906aad0f
#
_cell.length_a   1.000
_cell.length_b   1.000
_cell.length_c   1.000
_cell.angle_alpha   90.00
_cell.angle_beta   90.00
_cell.angle_gamma   90.00
#
_symmetry.space_group_name_H-M   'P 1'
#
loop_
_entity.id
_entity.type
_entity.pdbx_description
1 polymer ?
#
loop_
_entity_poly.entity_id
_entity_poly.type
_entity_poly.pdbx_seq_one_letter_code
_entity_poly.pdbx_strand_id
1 'polypeptide(L)'
;MPLKKLLQSPRPASNVGEEVFFYAGTALGTVVFVALVLGTQMGLAQSRAAALPLQAAAILGAPLPRESASIEAVLTPPLYPQRDFGVVEPNVLAGTALIFNLADERILFEKDIHTPKKIASLTKILTGLAVLENLNLNSKVTLTPEAVATFGQAGNFDAGETFLVRDLLTAMLVQSSNDAAQALADAAPQNILDFINKLILDLGLEKTSIATVTGLDDADNHATAFDLMRLILYSSDQRELWRLMGLPQATIYEVKNQTPHELFSTNKLLGKFGVIAGKTGFTTEAKETYVAIFQIAPDQRLGLVILDSPDRFTDTQTLINWANRAYQW
;
A
#
# COMPACT_ATOMS: atom_id res chain seq x y z
N MET A 1 15.05 -6.94 1.12
CA MET A 1 14.09 -8.04 0.86
C MET A 1 12.71 -7.41 0.89
N PRO A 2 11.90 -7.42 -0.18
CA PRO A 2 10.63 -6.68 -0.21
C PRO A 2 9.68 -7.21 0.87
N LEU A 3 9.04 -6.30 1.59
CA LEU A 3 8.10 -6.55 2.71
C LEU A 3 7.02 -7.59 2.36
N LYS A 4 6.62 -7.66 1.09
CA LYS A 4 5.62 -8.62 0.58
C LYS A 4 5.98 -10.11 0.77
N LYS A 5 7.25 -10.45 1.01
CA LYS A 5 7.67 -11.84 1.21
C LYS A 5 7.61 -12.32 2.67
N LEU A 6 7.55 -11.41 3.63
CA LEU A 6 7.56 -11.75 5.06
C LEU A 6 6.19 -12.19 5.61
N LEU A 7 5.09 -11.87 4.92
CA LEU A 7 3.72 -12.12 5.41
C LEU A 7 3.00 -13.26 4.68
N GLN A 8 3.66 -14.02 3.81
CA GLN A 8 3.12 -15.25 3.22
C GLN A 8 3.48 -16.47 4.07
N SER A 9 3.15 -16.47 5.35
CA SER A 9 3.11 -17.71 6.13
C SER A 9 1.73 -18.38 5.92
N PRO A 10 1.68 -19.71 5.73
CA PRO A 10 0.41 -20.42 5.54
C PRO A 10 -0.44 -20.32 6.81
N ARG A 11 -1.75 -20.07 6.63
CA ARG A 11 -2.76 -20.08 7.70
C ARG A 11 -2.67 -21.39 8.47
N PRO A 12 -2.81 -21.42 9.78
CA PRO A 12 -2.96 -22.67 10.52
C PRO A 12 -4.26 -23.34 10.10
N ALA A 13 -4.15 -24.55 9.57
CA ALA A 13 -5.30 -25.40 9.26
C ALA A 13 -5.97 -25.81 10.57
N SER A 14 -7.25 -25.50 10.70
CA SER A 14 -8.14 -26.04 11.71
C SER A 14 -8.31 -27.55 11.48
N ASN A 15 -8.14 -28.32 12.55
CA ASN A 15 -8.60 -29.69 12.77
C ASN A 15 -8.73 -30.63 11.55
N VAL A 16 -7.74 -31.50 11.39
CA VAL A 16 -7.97 -32.84 10.82
C VAL A 16 -7.17 -33.85 11.66
N GLY A 17 -7.81 -34.46 12.59
CA GLY A 17 -7.44 -35.78 13.07
C GLY A 17 -7.83 -36.79 11.99
N GLU A 18 -7.01 -37.87 11.84
CA GLU A 18 -7.25 -39.05 11.02
C GLU A 18 -7.11 -38.84 9.49
N GLU A 19 -5.86 -38.76 8.97
CA GLU A 19 -5.48 -39.35 7.67
C GLU A 19 -3.96 -39.28 7.42
N VAL A 20 -3.12 -39.71 8.35
CA VAL A 20 -1.66 -39.64 8.21
C VAL A 20 -1.02 -40.98 7.77
N PHE A 21 -1.80 -42.03 7.39
CA PHE A 21 -1.20 -43.33 7.11
C PHE A 21 -1.12 -43.77 5.63
N PHE A 22 -1.46 -42.94 4.65
CA PHE A 22 -1.48 -43.41 3.24
C PHE A 22 -0.50 -42.73 2.27
N TYR A 23 0.34 -41.79 2.68
CA TYR A 23 1.23 -41.05 1.74
C TYR A 23 2.75 -41.29 1.94
N ALA A 24 3.17 -42.13 2.83
CA ALA A 24 4.57 -42.45 3.02
C ALA A 24 5.19 -43.39 1.96
N GLY A 25 4.35 -44.07 1.17
CA GLY A 25 4.79 -45.05 0.17
C GLY A 25 5.08 -44.46 -1.24
N THR A 26 4.55 -43.29 -1.57
CA THR A 26 4.65 -42.75 -2.93
C THR A 26 5.78 -41.75 -3.12
N ALA A 27 6.28 -41.12 -2.06
CA ALA A 27 7.40 -40.15 -2.14
C ALA A 27 8.75 -40.80 -2.40
N LEU A 28 8.97 -42.03 -1.92
CA LEU A 28 10.23 -42.75 -2.15
C LEU A 28 10.35 -43.28 -3.57
N GLY A 29 9.21 -43.67 -4.21
CA GLY A 29 9.18 -44.17 -5.60
C GLY A 29 9.50 -43.07 -6.63
N THR A 30 9.09 -41.85 -6.40
CA THR A 30 9.28 -40.73 -7.34
C THR A 30 10.72 -40.20 -7.34
N VAL A 31 11.41 -40.21 -6.20
CA VAL A 31 12.80 -39.77 -6.10
C VAL A 31 13.76 -40.75 -6.78
N VAL A 32 13.48 -42.07 -6.67
CA VAL A 32 14.27 -43.12 -7.33
C VAL A 32 14.10 -43.09 -8.84
N PHE A 33 12.89 -42.80 -9.35
CA PHE A 33 12.62 -42.72 -10.79
C PHE A 33 13.29 -41.50 -11.45
N VAL A 34 13.30 -40.34 -10.78
CA VAL A 34 13.97 -39.12 -11.28
C VAL A 34 15.49 -39.30 -11.25
N ALA A 35 16.06 -39.96 -10.27
CA ALA A 35 17.49 -40.26 -10.22
C ALA A 35 17.94 -41.23 -11.33
N LEU A 36 17.07 -42.20 -11.70
CA LEU A 36 17.37 -43.17 -12.77
C LEU A 36 17.29 -42.53 -14.18
N VAL A 37 16.34 -41.60 -14.41
CA VAL A 37 16.20 -40.89 -15.69
C VAL A 37 17.34 -39.87 -15.89
N LEU A 38 17.79 -39.21 -14.84
CA LEU A 38 18.93 -38.27 -14.91
C LEU A 38 20.27 -38.99 -15.07
N GLY A 39 20.44 -40.17 -14.50
CA GLY A 39 21.67 -40.98 -14.62
C GLY A 39 21.87 -41.54 -16.05
N THR A 40 20.80 -41.81 -16.81
CA THR A 40 20.87 -42.31 -18.17
C THR A 40 21.14 -41.24 -19.24
N GLN A 41 20.84 -39.96 -18.93
CA GLN A 41 21.11 -38.83 -19.84
C GLN A 41 22.57 -38.33 -19.76
N MET A 42 23.27 -38.55 -18.64
CA MET A 42 24.69 -38.15 -18.50
C MET A 42 25.71 -39.16 -19.12
N GLY A 43 25.27 -40.37 -19.45
CA GLY A 43 26.13 -41.41 -20.04
C GLY A 43 26.31 -41.31 -21.57
N LEU A 44 25.59 -40.47 -22.28
CA LEU A 44 25.59 -40.41 -23.75
C LEU A 44 26.26 -39.15 -24.35
N ALA A 45 26.84 -38.29 -23.53
CA ALA A 45 27.46 -37.02 -23.98
C ALA A 45 29.00 -37.05 -24.06
N GLN A 46 29.67 -38.19 -23.82
CA GLN A 46 31.14 -38.27 -23.82
C GLN A 46 31.80 -39.07 -24.95
N SER A 47 31.17 -39.26 -26.09
CA SER A 47 31.85 -39.88 -27.21
C SER A 47 31.54 -39.18 -28.53
N ARG A 48 32.14 -38.02 -28.76
CA ARG A 48 32.41 -37.45 -30.09
C ARG A 48 33.26 -36.17 -29.97
N ALA A 49 34.50 -36.30 -29.57
CA ALA A 49 35.54 -35.33 -29.89
C ALA A 49 36.41 -35.95 -30.97
N ALA A 50 35.98 -35.80 -32.22
CA ALA A 50 36.81 -36.13 -33.37
C ALA A 50 37.67 -34.90 -33.70
N ALA A 51 38.99 -35.07 -33.60
CA ALA A 51 39.99 -34.10 -34.01
C ALA A 51 39.85 -33.78 -35.50
N LEU A 52 39.79 -32.52 -35.84
CA LEU A 52 39.99 -32.01 -37.18
C LEU A 52 41.46 -31.55 -37.35
N PRO A 53 42.13 -31.84 -38.46
CA PRO A 53 43.52 -31.48 -38.65
C PRO A 53 43.70 -30.00 -38.97
N LEU A 54 44.71 -29.38 -38.34
CA LEU A 54 45.23 -28.08 -38.73
C LEU A 54 45.76 -28.16 -40.17
N GLN A 55 45.12 -27.49 -41.12
CA GLN A 55 45.74 -27.07 -42.34
C GLN A 55 45.95 -25.56 -42.30
N ALA A 56 47.21 -25.18 -42.12
CA ALA A 56 47.66 -23.83 -42.31
C ALA A 56 47.63 -23.48 -43.80
N ALA A 57 46.78 -22.53 -44.18
CA ALA A 57 46.89 -21.87 -45.48
C ALA A 57 47.04 -20.37 -45.20
N ALA A 58 48.27 -19.92 -45.35
CA ALA A 58 48.60 -18.50 -45.44
C ALA A 58 47.98 -17.94 -46.72
N ILE A 59 47.07 -16.99 -46.58
CA ILE A 59 46.68 -16.12 -47.70
C ILE A 59 47.01 -14.68 -47.25
N LEU A 60 48.04 -14.15 -47.93
CA LEU A 60 48.42 -12.77 -47.83
C LEU A 60 47.31 -11.85 -48.41
N GLY A 61 46.98 -10.84 -47.65
CA GLY A 61 46.58 -9.54 -48.16
C GLY A 61 45.16 -9.38 -48.65
N ALA A 62 44.15 -9.61 -47.80
CA ALA A 62 42.87 -8.95 -48.01
C ALA A 62 42.62 -7.97 -46.83
N PRO A 63 42.26 -6.71 -47.05
CA PRO A 63 41.87 -5.83 -45.96
C PRO A 63 40.57 -6.38 -45.37
N LEU A 64 40.62 -6.65 -44.06
CA LEU A 64 39.41 -6.95 -43.30
C LEU A 64 38.38 -5.82 -43.50
N PRO A 65 37.14 -6.12 -43.85
CA PRO A 65 36.11 -5.10 -43.83
C PRO A 65 36.06 -4.54 -42.41
N ARG A 66 36.38 -3.25 -42.23
CA ARG A 66 35.99 -2.51 -41.06
C ARG A 66 34.48 -2.37 -41.12
N GLU A 67 33.76 -3.40 -40.70
CA GLU A 67 32.44 -3.20 -40.20
C GLU A 67 32.62 -2.34 -38.93
N SER A 68 32.42 -1.03 -39.09
CA SER A 68 32.02 -0.17 -38.01
C SER A 68 30.64 -0.66 -37.59
N ALA A 69 30.60 -1.72 -36.79
CA ALA A 69 29.44 -2.00 -35.96
C ALA A 69 29.26 -0.74 -35.08
N SER A 70 28.43 0.18 -35.54
CA SER A 70 27.78 1.13 -34.68
C SER A 70 27.05 0.28 -33.68
N ILE A 71 27.64 0.11 -32.49
CA ILE A 71 26.91 -0.30 -31.31
C ILE A 71 25.92 0.84 -31.10
N GLU A 72 24.75 0.75 -31.76
CA GLU A 72 23.57 1.41 -31.26
C GLU A 72 23.39 0.82 -29.84
N ALA A 73 23.90 1.56 -28.85
CA ALA A 73 23.56 1.31 -27.48
C ALA A 73 22.03 1.36 -27.45
N VAL A 74 21.41 0.18 -27.40
CA VAL A 74 19.99 0.06 -27.06
C VAL A 74 19.95 0.65 -25.67
N LEU A 75 19.61 1.94 -25.60
CA LEU A 75 19.33 2.65 -24.35
C LEU A 75 18.07 1.97 -23.79
N THR A 76 18.29 0.86 -23.07
CA THR A 76 17.22 0.36 -22.20
C THR A 76 16.92 1.51 -21.26
N PRO A 77 15.65 1.98 -21.21
CA PRO A 77 15.29 3.03 -20.28
C PRO A 77 15.75 2.60 -18.89
N PRO A 78 16.30 3.50 -18.10
CA PRO A 78 16.77 3.16 -16.76
C PRO A 78 15.63 2.49 -16.00
N LEU A 79 15.93 1.39 -15.35
CA LEU A 79 14.95 0.60 -14.53
C LEU A 79 14.29 1.42 -13.42
N TYR A 80 14.83 2.62 -13.13
CA TYR A 80 14.42 3.48 -12.03
C TYR A 80 14.44 4.95 -12.45
N PRO A 81 13.57 5.78 -11.86
CA PRO A 81 13.59 7.21 -12.15
C PRO A 81 14.96 7.82 -11.83
N GLN A 82 15.46 8.61 -12.77
CA GLN A 82 16.76 9.30 -12.65
C GLN A 82 16.56 10.66 -12.02
N ARG A 83 17.29 10.92 -10.91
CA ARG A 83 17.26 12.20 -10.21
C ARG A 83 18.11 13.24 -10.94
N ASP A 84 17.52 14.38 -11.27
CA ASP A 84 18.23 15.60 -11.67
C ASP A 84 18.59 16.43 -10.43
N PHE A 85 19.84 16.38 -10.03
CA PHE A 85 20.35 17.14 -8.89
C PHE A 85 20.47 18.66 -9.15
N GLY A 86 20.28 19.12 -10.38
CA GLY A 86 20.16 20.54 -10.72
C GLY A 86 18.82 21.15 -10.27
N VAL A 87 17.81 20.32 -10.03
CA VAL A 87 16.52 20.75 -9.49
C VAL A 87 16.59 20.79 -7.97
N VAL A 88 16.58 22.00 -7.40
CA VAL A 88 16.65 22.23 -5.96
C VAL A 88 15.45 21.60 -5.25
N GLU A 89 15.68 21.02 -4.07
CA GLU A 89 14.62 20.48 -3.24
C GLU A 89 13.64 21.57 -2.78
N PRO A 90 12.34 21.24 -2.70
CA PRO A 90 11.34 22.22 -2.34
C PRO A 90 11.38 22.51 -0.84
N ASN A 91 11.08 23.74 -0.48
CA ASN A 91 10.78 24.08 0.90
C ASN A 91 9.27 23.88 1.14
N VAL A 92 8.91 22.91 2.00
CA VAL A 92 7.54 22.65 2.46
C VAL A 92 7.39 23.07 3.91
N LEU A 93 6.19 23.55 4.27
CA LEU A 93 5.90 24.03 5.63
C LEU A 93 5.52 22.90 6.59
N ALA A 94 5.14 21.73 6.08
CA ALA A 94 4.90 20.55 6.89
C ALA A 94 6.08 20.22 7.80
N GLY A 95 5.82 19.84 9.04
CA GLY A 95 6.84 19.34 9.97
C GLY A 95 7.47 18.04 9.46
N THR A 96 6.69 17.20 8.78
CA THR A 96 7.13 15.93 8.22
C THR A 96 6.57 15.76 6.81
N ALA A 97 7.43 15.32 5.86
CA ALA A 97 7.01 15.05 4.48
C ALA A 97 7.80 13.89 3.87
N LEU A 98 7.15 13.06 3.06
CA LEU A 98 7.73 11.90 2.43
C LEU A 98 7.10 11.67 1.05
N ILE A 99 7.92 11.41 0.03
CA ILE A 99 7.51 10.82 -1.25
C ILE A 99 8.30 9.53 -1.46
N PHE A 100 7.63 8.47 -1.89
CA PHE A 100 8.25 7.19 -2.17
C PHE A 100 7.58 6.49 -3.36
N ASN A 101 8.32 5.62 -4.02
CA ASN A 101 7.82 4.81 -5.12
C ASN A 101 7.11 3.56 -4.56
N LEU A 102 5.86 3.26 -5.05
CA LEU A 102 5.12 2.09 -4.61
C LEU A 102 5.67 0.77 -5.16
N ALA A 103 6.38 0.80 -6.27
CA ALA A 103 6.85 -0.42 -6.93
C ALA A 103 8.16 -0.96 -6.33
N ASP A 104 9.09 -0.07 -5.97
CA ASP A 104 10.44 -0.42 -5.50
C ASP A 104 10.76 0.10 -4.09
N GLU A 105 9.78 0.73 -3.42
CA GLU A 105 9.86 1.25 -2.03
C GLU A 105 10.90 2.38 -1.85
N ARG A 106 11.46 2.91 -2.94
CA ARG A 106 12.50 3.94 -2.90
C ARG A 106 11.93 5.27 -2.41
N ILE A 107 12.60 5.86 -1.43
CA ILE A 107 12.33 7.23 -0.99
C ILE A 107 12.92 8.21 -2.00
N LEU A 108 12.08 9.16 -2.44
CA LEU A 108 12.43 10.20 -3.42
C LEU A 108 12.59 11.57 -2.77
N PHE A 109 11.85 11.82 -1.69
CA PHE A 109 11.95 13.01 -0.85
C PHE A 109 11.66 12.65 0.60
N GLU A 110 12.41 13.22 1.53
CA GLU A 110 12.19 13.02 2.95
C GLU A 110 12.45 14.28 3.78
N LYS A 111 11.62 14.49 4.78
CA LYS A 111 11.79 15.52 5.81
C LYS A 111 11.26 14.98 7.12
N ASP A 112 12.13 14.77 8.11
CA ASP A 112 11.80 14.33 9.49
C ASP A 112 10.89 13.09 9.56
N ILE A 113 11.17 12.07 8.75
CA ILE A 113 10.27 10.92 8.56
C ILE A 113 10.21 9.93 9.72
N HIS A 114 11.13 10.02 10.70
CA HIS A 114 11.26 9.09 11.82
C HIS A 114 10.77 9.66 13.17
N THR A 115 10.33 10.92 13.21
CA THR A 115 9.76 11.53 14.41
C THR A 115 8.27 11.21 14.49
N PRO A 116 7.78 10.63 15.61
CA PRO A 116 6.35 10.41 15.81
C PRO A 116 5.57 11.72 15.81
N LYS A 117 4.46 11.74 15.10
CA LYS A 117 3.52 12.85 15.02
C LYS A 117 2.10 12.36 15.25
N LYS A 118 1.23 13.23 15.75
CA LYS A 118 -0.21 12.98 15.75
C LYS A 118 -0.69 12.84 14.31
N ILE A 119 -1.52 11.83 14.04
CA ILE A 119 -1.93 11.50 12.68
C ILE A 119 -3.40 11.80 12.38
N ALA A 120 -4.18 12.16 13.40
CA ALA A 120 -5.61 12.43 13.26
C ALA A 120 -6.32 11.29 12.50
N SER A 121 -7.26 11.61 11.62
CA SER A 121 -8.05 10.63 10.87
C SER A 121 -7.27 9.77 9.86
N LEU A 122 -5.95 9.87 9.76
CA LEU A 122 -5.16 8.85 9.04
C LEU A 122 -5.26 7.49 9.73
N THR A 123 -5.55 7.46 11.03
CA THR A 123 -5.91 6.27 11.81
C THR A 123 -6.98 5.42 11.12
N LYS A 124 -7.95 6.05 10.42
CA LYS A 124 -9.04 5.35 9.73
C LYS A 124 -8.57 4.44 8.57
N ILE A 125 -7.31 4.54 8.15
CA ILE A 125 -6.71 3.57 7.23
C ILE A 125 -6.56 2.22 7.94
N LEU A 126 -6.01 2.22 9.15
CA LEU A 126 -5.89 1.01 9.99
C LEU A 126 -7.27 0.46 10.38
N THR A 127 -8.18 1.34 10.78
CA THR A 127 -9.57 0.97 11.10
C THR A 127 -10.27 0.34 9.88
N GLY A 128 -10.07 0.91 8.68
CA GLY A 128 -10.62 0.37 7.44
C GLY A 128 -10.07 -1.02 7.10
N LEU A 129 -8.77 -1.24 7.27
CA LEU A 129 -8.16 -2.56 7.12
C LEU A 129 -8.75 -3.58 8.10
N ALA A 130 -8.91 -3.17 9.37
CA ALA A 130 -9.50 -4.01 10.39
C ALA A 130 -10.96 -4.37 10.07
N VAL A 131 -11.75 -3.43 9.58
CA VAL A 131 -13.14 -3.64 9.13
C VAL A 131 -13.19 -4.62 7.96
N LEU A 132 -12.36 -4.42 6.93
CA LEU A 132 -12.33 -5.29 5.75
C LEU A 132 -11.94 -6.73 6.08
N GLU A 133 -11.13 -6.95 7.10
CA GLU A 133 -10.70 -8.30 7.52
C GLU A 133 -11.72 -8.97 8.45
N ASN A 134 -12.41 -8.21 9.32
CA ASN A 134 -13.18 -8.78 10.43
C ASN A 134 -14.71 -8.71 10.25
N LEU A 135 -15.22 -7.90 9.31
CA LEU A 135 -16.65 -7.69 9.13
C LEU A 135 -17.14 -8.14 7.75
N ASN A 136 -18.32 -8.75 7.71
CA ASN A 136 -19.00 -8.99 6.44
C ASN A 136 -19.62 -7.66 5.94
N LEU A 137 -19.18 -7.21 4.76
CA LEU A 137 -19.60 -5.95 4.15
C LEU A 137 -21.11 -5.84 3.90
N ASN A 138 -21.84 -6.96 3.83
CA ASN A 138 -23.28 -7.00 3.66
C ASN A 138 -24.07 -7.08 4.98
N SER A 139 -23.39 -7.18 6.11
CA SER A 139 -24.04 -7.17 7.43
C SER A 139 -24.62 -5.79 7.71
N LYS A 140 -25.72 -5.77 8.49
CA LYS A 140 -26.39 -4.54 8.92
C LYS A 140 -25.83 -4.09 10.25
N VAL A 141 -25.62 -2.80 10.38
CA VAL A 141 -25.20 -2.11 11.62
C VAL A 141 -26.20 -1.02 11.91
N THR A 142 -26.74 -1.02 13.13
CA THR A 142 -27.61 0.05 13.62
C THR A 142 -26.77 0.99 14.48
N LEU A 143 -26.81 2.28 14.18
CA LEU A 143 -26.05 3.28 14.92
C LEU A 143 -26.65 3.47 16.32
N THR A 144 -25.80 3.39 17.33
CA THR A 144 -26.16 3.66 18.72
C THR A 144 -26.12 5.16 19.01
N PRO A 145 -26.80 5.64 20.04
CA PRO A 145 -26.66 7.04 20.49
C PRO A 145 -25.21 7.41 20.81
N GLU A 146 -24.44 6.48 21.36
CA GLU A 146 -23.03 6.66 21.72
C GLU A 146 -22.15 6.83 20.46
N ALA A 147 -22.38 6.03 19.41
CA ALA A 147 -21.67 6.16 18.15
C ALA A 147 -21.94 7.52 17.49
N VAL A 148 -23.20 7.96 17.45
CA VAL A 148 -23.60 9.24 16.86
C VAL A 148 -23.12 10.43 17.71
N ALA A 149 -22.95 10.27 19.02
CA ALA A 149 -22.41 11.29 19.90
C ALA A 149 -20.88 11.44 19.82
N THR A 150 -20.19 10.65 18.96
CA THR A 150 -18.74 10.72 18.82
C THR A 150 -18.30 12.11 18.34
N PHE A 151 -17.41 12.74 19.12
CA PHE A 151 -16.95 14.10 18.82
C PHE A 151 -16.23 14.19 17.46
N GLY A 152 -16.39 15.35 16.80
CA GLY A 152 -15.66 15.70 15.59
C GLY A 152 -16.53 15.67 14.33
N GLN A 153 -15.94 15.29 13.20
CA GLN A 153 -16.64 15.30 11.92
C GLN A 153 -17.64 14.14 11.87
N ALA A 154 -18.91 14.48 11.99
CA ALA A 154 -20.03 13.55 12.00
C ALA A 154 -20.46 13.20 10.56
N GLY A 155 -21.05 12.01 10.40
CA GLY A 155 -21.64 11.58 9.12
C GLY A 155 -23.04 12.14 8.86
N ASN A 156 -23.56 13.01 9.74
CA ASN A 156 -24.95 13.44 9.76
C ASN A 156 -25.92 12.25 9.89
N PHE A 157 -25.60 11.31 10.75
CA PHE A 157 -26.42 10.15 11.04
C PHE A 157 -27.28 10.37 12.29
N ASP A 158 -28.45 9.74 12.30
CA ASP A 158 -29.33 9.70 13.46
C ASP A 158 -29.21 8.35 14.20
N ALA A 159 -29.32 8.40 15.53
CA ALA A 159 -29.36 7.17 16.31
C ALA A 159 -30.56 6.29 15.91
N GLY A 160 -30.32 4.99 15.74
CA GLY A 160 -31.34 4.04 15.29
C GLY A 160 -31.40 3.83 13.77
N GLU A 161 -30.72 4.65 12.97
CA GLU A 161 -30.52 4.37 11.56
C GLU A 161 -29.70 3.09 11.38
N THR A 162 -29.98 2.36 10.30
CA THR A 162 -29.34 1.09 10.00
C THR A 162 -28.72 1.12 8.60
N PHE A 163 -27.44 0.83 8.50
CA PHE A 163 -26.71 0.79 7.25
C PHE A 163 -26.02 -0.57 7.06
N LEU A 164 -25.56 -0.85 5.86
CA LEU A 164 -24.64 -1.97 5.63
C LEU A 164 -23.22 -1.57 6.06
N VAL A 165 -22.42 -2.54 6.48
CA VAL A 165 -20.99 -2.31 6.84
C VAL A 165 -20.26 -1.57 5.72
N ARG A 166 -20.47 -1.96 4.44
CA ARG A 166 -19.85 -1.27 3.28
C ARG A 166 -20.23 0.19 3.16
N ASP A 167 -21.45 0.56 3.57
CA ASP A 167 -21.95 1.93 3.48
C ASP A 167 -21.30 2.80 4.58
N LEU A 168 -21.23 2.29 5.79
CA LEU A 168 -20.51 2.95 6.88
C LEU A 168 -18.99 3.03 6.61
N LEU A 169 -18.40 1.99 6.04
CA LEU A 169 -16.99 2.03 5.60
C LEU A 169 -16.77 3.12 4.54
N THR A 170 -17.74 3.30 3.63
CA THR A 170 -17.72 4.38 2.65
C THR A 170 -17.78 5.75 3.34
N ALA A 171 -18.68 5.95 4.28
CA ALA A 171 -18.79 7.20 5.04
C ALA A 171 -17.50 7.51 5.84
N MET A 172 -16.92 6.50 6.48
CA MET A 172 -15.67 6.62 7.23
C MET A 172 -14.50 7.04 6.36
N LEU A 173 -14.37 6.48 5.15
CA LEU A 173 -13.20 6.72 4.29
C LEU A 173 -13.36 7.93 3.38
N VAL A 174 -14.56 8.20 2.84
CA VAL A 174 -14.83 9.33 1.94
C VAL A 174 -14.96 10.63 2.72
N GLN A 175 -15.91 10.70 3.64
CA GLN A 175 -16.24 11.91 4.40
C GLN A 175 -15.46 12.02 5.72
N SER A 176 -14.71 10.97 6.09
CA SER A 176 -13.99 10.89 7.37
C SER A 176 -14.91 10.81 8.60
N SER A 177 -16.12 10.23 8.47
CA SER A 177 -17.10 10.14 9.58
C SER A 177 -16.52 9.41 10.80
N ASN A 178 -16.59 10.06 11.97
CA ASN A 178 -16.22 9.45 13.24
C ASN A 178 -17.34 8.53 13.76
N ASP A 179 -18.60 8.90 13.54
CA ASP A 179 -19.77 8.10 13.90
C ASP A 179 -19.72 6.73 13.23
N ALA A 180 -19.44 6.72 11.91
CA ALA A 180 -19.30 5.48 11.14
C ALA A 180 -18.11 4.63 11.62
N ALA A 181 -16.98 5.27 11.97
CA ALA A 181 -15.82 4.55 12.50
C ALA A 181 -16.16 3.86 13.84
N GLN A 182 -16.84 4.57 14.72
CA GLN A 182 -17.25 4.03 16.03
C GLN A 182 -18.28 2.92 15.85
N ALA A 183 -19.34 3.15 15.05
CA ALA A 183 -20.36 2.14 14.81
C ALA A 183 -19.80 0.84 14.19
N LEU A 184 -18.82 0.94 13.29
CA LEU A 184 -18.13 -0.21 12.74
C LEU A 184 -17.28 -0.95 13.78
N ALA A 185 -16.61 -0.21 14.66
CA ALA A 185 -15.84 -0.80 15.74
C ALA A 185 -16.74 -1.52 16.76
N ASP A 186 -17.87 -0.92 17.12
CA ASP A 186 -18.85 -1.50 18.06
C ASP A 186 -19.53 -2.76 17.48
N ALA A 187 -19.69 -2.82 16.15
CA ALA A 187 -20.29 -3.96 15.46
C ALA A 187 -19.33 -5.14 15.25
N ALA A 188 -18.05 -4.96 15.48
CA ALA A 188 -17.06 -6.00 15.28
C ALA A 188 -17.17 -7.11 16.35
N PRO A 189 -17.02 -8.38 15.98
CA PRO A 189 -17.09 -9.51 16.93
C PRO A 189 -15.94 -9.52 17.94
N GLN A 190 -14.86 -8.81 17.63
CA GLN A 190 -13.67 -8.65 18.47
C GLN A 190 -13.30 -7.16 18.50
N ASN A 191 -12.53 -6.76 19.51
CA ASN A 191 -12.08 -5.38 19.60
C ASN A 191 -11.20 -5.03 18.38
N ILE A 192 -11.63 -4.04 17.61
CA ILE A 192 -10.92 -3.55 16.42
C ILE A 192 -9.51 -3.05 16.76
N LEU A 193 -9.32 -2.45 17.95
CA LEU A 193 -8.00 -1.99 18.39
C LEU A 193 -7.02 -3.13 18.61
N ASP A 194 -7.49 -4.30 19.05
CA ASP A 194 -6.62 -5.49 19.20
C ASP A 194 -6.10 -5.96 17.84
N PHE A 195 -6.96 -5.91 16.81
CA PHE A 195 -6.53 -6.20 15.44
C PHE A 195 -5.54 -5.14 14.93
N ILE A 196 -5.82 -3.86 15.15
CA ILE A 196 -4.92 -2.77 14.76
C ILE A 196 -3.55 -2.93 15.44
N ASN A 197 -3.52 -3.20 16.75
CA ASN A 197 -2.29 -3.41 17.50
C ASN A 197 -1.51 -4.63 16.99
N LYS A 198 -2.21 -5.72 16.67
CA LYS A 198 -1.57 -6.87 16.02
C LYS A 198 -0.97 -6.50 14.67
N LEU A 199 -1.69 -5.75 13.83
CA LEU A 199 -1.21 -5.31 12.52
C LEU A 199 0.02 -4.39 12.65
N ILE A 200 0.05 -3.50 13.63
CA ILE A 200 1.20 -2.65 13.96
C ILE A 200 2.44 -3.51 14.26
N LEU A 201 2.28 -4.54 15.08
CA LEU A 201 3.36 -5.47 15.41
C LEU A 201 3.81 -6.29 14.19
N ASP A 202 2.88 -6.87 13.46
CA ASP A 202 3.16 -7.71 12.29
C ASP A 202 3.89 -6.93 11.18
N LEU A 203 3.56 -5.66 11.01
CA LEU A 203 4.22 -4.76 10.07
C LEU A 203 5.49 -4.12 10.62
N GLY A 204 5.82 -4.28 11.91
CA GLY A 204 6.97 -3.64 12.57
C GLY A 204 6.88 -2.12 12.49
N LEU A 205 5.71 -1.54 12.78
CA LEU A 205 5.51 -0.09 12.86
C LEU A 205 5.94 0.38 14.24
N GLU A 206 7.26 0.42 14.46
CA GLU A 206 7.88 0.51 15.79
C GLU A 206 7.54 1.78 16.57
N LYS A 207 7.19 2.86 15.85
CA LYS A 207 6.88 4.16 16.44
C LYS A 207 5.44 4.57 16.17
N THR A 208 4.55 3.59 16.02
CA THR A 208 3.12 3.79 15.82
C THR A 208 2.36 3.23 17.01
N SER A 209 1.48 4.03 17.59
CA SER A 209 0.50 3.63 18.60
C SER A 209 -0.87 4.20 18.28
N ILE A 210 -1.91 3.39 18.46
CA ILE A 210 -3.29 3.75 18.15
C ILE A 210 -4.17 3.39 19.35
N ALA A 211 -4.76 4.39 19.96
CA ALA A 211 -5.67 4.26 21.10
C ALA A 211 -7.14 4.42 20.73
N THR A 212 -7.45 5.02 19.58
CA THR A 212 -8.84 5.25 19.13
C THR A 212 -9.02 4.85 17.67
N VAL A 213 -10.21 4.36 17.31
CA VAL A 213 -10.55 3.97 15.91
C VAL A 213 -10.81 5.17 15.01
N THR A 214 -11.01 6.35 15.58
CA THR A 214 -11.33 7.59 14.86
C THR A 214 -10.10 8.46 14.55
N GLY A 215 -9.06 8.37 15.41
CA GLY A 215 -7.88 9.22 15.36
C GLY A 215 -8.08 10.58 16.01
N LEU A 216 -9.06 10.74 16.90
CA LEU A 216 -9.17 11.92 17.74
C LEU A 216 -7.93 12.04 18.65
N ASP A 217 -7.68 13.26 19.15
CA ASP A 217 -6.52 13.53 19.99
C ASP A 217 -6.56 12.67 21.26
N ASP A 218 -5.63 11.75 21.33
CA ASP A 218 -5.32 10.90 22.45
C ASP A 218 -3.80 10.82 22.55
N ALA A 219 -3.28 10.70 23.76
CA ALA A 219 -1.85 10.68 24.00
C ALA A 219 -1.14 9.60 23.17
N ASP A 220 -1.81 8.48 22.92
CA ASP A 220 -1.23 7.31 22.23
C ASP A 220 -1.53 7.23 20.73
N ASN A 221 -2.29 8.19 20.16
CA ASN A 221 -2.55 8.24 18.71
C ASN A 221 -1.40 8.95 17.97
N HIS A 222 -0.40 8.21 17.53
CA HIS A 222 0.71 8.77 16.76
C HIS A 222 1.33 7.74 15.79
N ALA A 223 2.03 8.24 14.78
CA ALA A 223 2.86 7.43 13.88
C ALA A 223 4.00 8.27 13.29
N THR A 224 4.98 7.60 12.70
CA THR A 224 5.99 8.26 11.86
C THR A 224 5.57 8.21 10.40
N ALA A 225 6.10 9.12 9.56
CA ALA A 225 5.87 9.05 8.12
C ALA A 225 6.47 7.76 7.52
N PHE A 226 7.57 7.28 8.08
CA PHE A 226 8.18 6.01 7.67
C PHE A 226 7.26 4.81 7.96
N ASP A 227 6.63 4.75 9.15
CA ASP A 227 5.66 3.71 9.46
C ASP A 227 4.41 3.81 8.57
N LEU A 228 3.93 5.02 8.29
CA LEU A 228 2.82 5.24 7.35
C LEU A 228 3.19 4.81 5.92
N MET A 229 4.43 5.01 5.47
CA MET A 229 4.91 4.45 4.20
C MET A 229 4.75 2.93 4.19
N ARG A 230 5.22 2.23 5.23
CA ARG A 230 5.09 0.76 5.34
C ARG A 230 3.63 0.32 5.32
N LEU A 231 2.75 1.05 6.02
CA LEU A 231 1.31 0.80 6.01
C LEU A 231 0.71 0.99 4.61
N ILE A 232 1.09 2.07 3.89
CA ILE A 232 0.63 2.33 2.52
C ILE A 232 1.10 1.23 1.57
N LEU A 233 2.38 0.84 1.63
CA LEU A 233 2.95 -0.24 0.83
C LEU A 233 2.21 -1.56 1.08
N TYR A 234 1.97 -1.93 2.33
CA TYR A 234 1.20 -3.12 2.71
C TYR A 234 -0.24 -3.07 2.17
N SER A 235 -0.91 -1.93 2.38
CA SER A 235 -2.32 -1.77 2.00
C SER A 235 -2.54 -1.49 0.51
N SER A 236 -1.49 -1.26 -0.28
CA SER A 236 -1.60 -0.87 -1.69
C SER A 236 -2.34 -1.90 -2.56
N ASP A 237 -2.37 -3.16 -2.15
CA ASP A 237 -3.11 -4.25 -2.81
C ASP A 237 -4.56 -4.38 -2.31
N GLN A 238 -4.94 -3.65 -1.26
CA GLN A 238 -6.32 -3.62 -0.73
C GLN A 238 -7.18 -2.69 -1.58
N ARG A 239 -7.61 -3.22 -2.74
CA ARG A 239 -8.29 -2.44 -3.78
C ARG A 239 -9.50 -1.68 -3.26
N GLU A 240 -10.31 -2.29 -2.39
CA GLU A 240 -11.52 -1.67 -1.87
C GLU A 240 -11.22 -0.45 -0.99
N LEU A 241 -10.21 -0.55 -0.12
CA LEU A 241 -9.78 0.56 0.73
C LEU A 241 -9.41 1.79 -0.11
N TRP A 242 -8.50 1.61 -1.08
CA TRP A 242 -8.01 2.70 -1.91
C TRP A 242 -9.06 3.19 -2.92
N ARG A 243 -9.94 2.30 -3.41
CA ARG A 243 -11.08 2.68 -4.25
C ARG A 243 -12.00 3.65 -3.51
N LEU A 244 -12.35 3.37 -2.26
CA LEU A 244 -13.20 4.24 -1.44
C LEU A 244 -12.53 5.59 -1.17
N MET A 245 -11.24 5.61 -0.81
CA MET A 245 -10.47 6.85 -0.62
C MET A 245 -10.21 7.63 -1.91
N GLY A 246 -10.53 7.07 -3.07
CA GLY A 246 -10.49 7.70 -4.39
C GLY A 246 -11.83 8.27 -4.86
N LEU A 247 -12.93 8.07 -4.12
CA LEU A 247 -14.25 8.59 -4.51
C LEU A 247 -14.37 10.08 -4.16
N PRO A 248 -14.73 10.96 -5.13
CA PRO A 248 -14.98 12.37 -4.84
C PRO A 248 -16.28 12.58 -4.06
N GLN A 249 -17.26 11.71 -4.27
CA GLN A 249 -18.54 11.68 -3.58
C GLN A 249 -19.14 10.27 -3.64
N ALA A 250 -20.08 9.98 -2.74
CA ALA A 250 -20.89 8.77 -2.74
C ALA A 250 -22.24 9.05 -2.11
N THR A 251 -23.24 8.23 -2.46
CA THR A 251 -24.55 8.23 -1.79
C THR A 251 -24.75 6.88 -1.16
N ILE A 252 -25.06 6.84 0.12
CA ILE A 252 -25.44 5.62 0.85
C ILE A 252 -26.90 5.73 1.29
N TYR A 253 -27.52 4.62 1.58
CA TYR A 253 -28.95 4.58 1.89
C TYR A 253 -29.20 3.88 3.22
N GLU A 254 -30.03 4.50 4.08
CA GLU A 254 -30.57 3.83 5.26
C GLU A 254 -31.40 2.62 4.83
N VAL A 255 -31.23 1.49 5.53
CA VAL A 255 -31.77 0.18 5.07
C VAL A 255 -33.30 0.11 5.11
N LYS A 256 -33.95 0.72 6.13
CA LYS A 256 -35.39 0.59 6.37
C LYS A 256 -36.20 1.56 5.50
N ASN A 257 -35.81 2.82 5.49
CA ASN A 257 -36.57 3.91 4.87
C ASN A 257 -35.99 4.35 3.54
N GLN A 258 -34.82 3.82 3.13
CA GLN A 258 -34.09 4.20 1.92
C GLN A 258 -33.76 5.72 1.91
N THR A 259 -33.57 6.32 3.08
CA THR A 259 -33.13 7.71 3.20
C THR A 259 -31.72 7.85 2.64
N PRO A 260 -31.49 8.73 1.66
CA PRO A 260 -30.16 8.95 1.10
C PRO A 260 -29.30 9.82 2.01
N HIS A 261 -28.03 9.45 2.17
CA HIS A 261 -27.00 10.26 2.80
C HIS A 261 -25.91 10.55 1.76
N GLU A 262 -25.77 11.84 1.41
CA GLU A 262 -24.75 12.31 0.48
C GLU A 262 -23.42 12.50 1.19
N LEU A 263 -22.39 11.86 0.68
CA LEU A 263 -21.03 11.87 1.24
C LEU A 263 -20.11 12.62 0.26
N PHE A 264 -19.33 13.56 0.79
CA PHE A 264 -18.37 14.33 0.00
C PHE A 264 -16.94 14.10 0.54
N SER A 265 -16.03 13.87 -0.39
CA SER A 265 -14.64 13.64 -0.02
C SER A 265 -14.02 14.88 0.62
N THR A 266 -13.28 14.66 1.70
CA THR A 266 -12.42 15.69 2.31
C THR A 266 -11.14 15.95 1.53
N ASN A 267 -10.82 15.11 0.53
CA ASN A 267 -9.63 15.22 -0.30
C ASN A 267 -9.86 16.13 -1.52
N LYS A 268 -9.47 17.40 -1.42
CA LYS A 268 -9.64 18.41 -2.48
C LYS A 268 -8.71 18.23 -3.68
N LEU A 269 -7.74 17.30 -3.60
CA LEU A 269 -6.78 17.01 -4.68
C LEU A 269 -7.17 15.82 -5.54
N LEU A 270 -8.26 15.11 -5.26
CA LEU A 270 -8.71 14.00 -6.12
C LEU A 270 -8.89 14.47 -7.57
N GLY A 271 -8.31 13.70 -8.51
CA GLY A 271 -8.31 14.02 -9.93
C GLY A 271 -7.41 15.19 -10.35
N LYS A 272 -6.68 15.80 -9.40
CA LYS A 272 -5.73 16.89 -9.68
C LYS A 272 -4.31 16.42 -9.39
N PHE A 273 -3.32 16.94 -10.13
CA PHE A 273 -1.89 16.61 -9.93
C PHE A 273 -1.60 15.10 -9.96
N GLY A 274 -2.43 14.31 -10.64
CA GLY A 274 -2.31 12.85 -10.67
C GLY A 274 -2.80 12.12 -9.42
N VAL A 275 -3.35 12.80 -8.42
CA VAL A 275 -3.86 12.19 -7.19
C VAL A 275 -5.06 11.29 -7.50
N ILE A 276 -4.93 10.00 -7.21
CA ILE A 276 -5.95 8.98 -7.48
C ILE A 276 -6.71 8.55 -6.23
N ALA A 277 -6.08 8.60 -5.07
CA ALA A 277 -6.68 8.27 -3.79
C ALA A 277 -5.92 8.93 -2.64
N GLY A 278 -6.56 9.09 -1.48
CA GLY A 278 -5.88 9.60 -0.28
C GLY A 278 -6.82 9.85 0.88
N LYS A 279 -6.23 9.98 2.07
CA LYS A 279 -6.92 10.25 3.32
C LYS A 279 -6.39 11.52 3.96
N THR A 280 -7.29 12.41 4.38
CA THR A 280 -6.98 13.61 5.14
C THR A 280 -7.20 13.38 6.63
N GLY A 281 -6.48 14.10 7.46
CA GLY A 281 -6.72 14.21 8.89
C GLY A 281 -6.52 15.64 9.39
N PHE A 282 -7.24 16.01 10.41
CA PHE A 282 -7.09 17.28 11.11
C PHE A 282 -7.54 17.16 12.55
N THR A 283 -6.72 17.62 13.45
CA THR A 283 -7.05 18.00 14.82
C THR A 283 -6.20 19.21 15.20
N THR A 284 -6.50 19.84 16.33
CA THR A 284 -5.71 20.99 16.79
C THR A 284 -4.24 20.59 17.05
N GLU A 285 -4.01 19.40 17.62
CA GLU A 285 -2.65 18.91 17.93
C GLU A 285 -1.92 18.38 16.69
N ALA A 286 -2.62 17.62 15.84
CA ALA A 286 -2.03 17.06 14.64
C ALA A 286 -1.78 18.10 13.54
N LYS A 287 -2.51 19.23 13.58
CA LYS A 287 -2.66 20.14 12.45
C LYS A 287 -3.19 19.40 11.23
N GLU A 288 -2.82 19.79 10.04
CA GLU A 288 -3.23 19.11 8.82
C GLU A 288 -2.32 17.92 8.51
N THR A 289 -2.91 16.75 8.31
CA THR A 289 -2.23 15.52 7.91
C THR A 289 -2.82 14.98 6.62
N TYR A 290 -2.01 14.30 5.81
CA TYR A 290 -2.45 13.75 4.54
C TYR A 290 -1.59 12.57 4.10
N VAL A 291 -2.23 11.55 3.55
CA VAL A 291 -1.59 10.53 2.73
C VAL A 291 -2.27 10.44 1.38
N ALA A 292 -1.50 10.20 0.34
CA ALA A 292 -2.03 10.05 -1.01
C ALA A 292 -1.25 9.01 -1.82
N ILE A 293 -1.95 8.42 -2.79
CA ILE A 293 -1.34 7.76 -3.94
C ILE A 293 -1.61 8.64 -5.15
N PHE A 294 -0.56 8.93 -5.91
CA PHE A 294 -0.68 9.68 -7.16
C PHE A 294 0.11 9.03 -8.29
N GLN A 295 -0.39 9.20 -9.50
CA GLN A 295 0.25 8.73 -10.72
C GLN A 295 1.07 9.88 -11.32
N ILE A 296 2.36 9.66 -11.51
CA ILE A 296 3.28 10.68 -12.03
C ILE A 296 3.63 10.43 -13.51
N ALA A 297 3.60 9.16 -13.94
CA ALA A 297 3.80 8.74 -15.32
C ALA A 297 2.96 7.47 -15.60
N PRO A 298 2.80 7.02 -16.85
CA PRO A 298 2.20 5.72 -17.14
C PRO A 298 2.89 4.63 -16.31
N ASP A 299 2.09 3.81 -15.59
CA ASP A 299 2.54 2.72 -14.73
C ASP A 299 3.46 3.11 -13.54
N GLN A 300 3.65 4.41 -13.30
CA GLN A 300 4.44 4.93 -12.17
C GLN A 300 3.55 5.59 -11.13
N ARG A 301 3.40 4.93 -9.99
CA ARG A 301 2.63 5.42 -8.85
C ARG A 301 3.53 5.68 -7.66
N LEU A 302 3.32 6.83 -7.05
CA LEU A 302 4.04 7.26 -5.86
C LEU A 302 3.09 7.37 -4.67
N GLY A 303 3.63 7.11 -3.49
CA GLY A 303 3.01 7.40 -2.22
C GLY A 303 3.53 8.73 -1.65
N LEU A 304 2.68 9.44 -0.94
CA LEU A 304 2.99 10.69 -0.26
C LEU A 304 2.45 10.67 1.15
N VAL A 305 3.24 11.18 2.10
CA VAL A 305 2.83 11.42 3.49
C VAL A 305 3.17 12.85 3.87
N ILE A 306 2.22 13.59 4.42
CA ILE A 306 2.36 14.91 5.02
C ILE A 306 1.84 14.85 6.47
N LEU A 307 2.64 15.29 7.44
CA LEU A 307 2.23 15.41 8.84
C LEU A 307 2.63 16.77 9.39
N ASP A 308 1.86 17.27 10.37
CA ASP A 308 2.13 18.54 11.07
C ASP A 308 2.26 19.70 10.08
N SER A 309 1.32 19.82 9.12
CA SER A 309 1.31 20.87 8.11
C SER A 309 0.32 21.98 8.45
N PRO A 310 0.63 23.25 8.17
CA PRO A 310 -0.34 24.34 8.19
C PRO A 310 -1.29 24.32 6.96
N ASP A 311 -0.87 23.73 5.84
CA ASP A 311 -1.64 23.58 4.60
C ASP A 311 -1.14 22.35 3.81
N ARG A 312 -1.72 21.18 4.10
CA ARG A 312 -1.37 19.91 3.48
C ARG A 312 -1.49 19.92 1.96
N PHE A 313 -2.44 20.69 1.42
CA PHE A 313 -2.69 20.66 -0.01
C PHE A 313 -1.64 21.50 -0.77
N THR A 314 -1.25 22.63 -0.24
CA THR A 314 -0.15 23.45 -0.82
C THR A 314 1.18 22.70 -0.72
N ASP A 315 1.50 22.09 0.42
CA ASP A 315 2.71 21.27 0.58
C ASP A 315 2.73 20.09 -0.40
N THR A 316 1.59 19.40 -0.55
CA THR A 316 1.44 18.29 -1.52
C THR A 316 1.67 18.74 -2.96
N GLN A 317 1.03 19.85 -3.39
CA GLN A 317 1.22 20.39 -4.75
C GLN A 317 2.69 20.76 -5.01
N THR A 318 3.32 21.38 -4.03
CA THR A 318 4.74 21.74 -4.09
C THR A 318 5.63 20.52 -4.32
N LEU A 319 5.38 19.44 -3.56
CA LEU A 319 6.13 18.20 -3.65
C LEU A 319 5.88 17.45 -4.96
N ILE A 320 4.63 17.32 -5.42
CA ILE A 320 4.32 16.68 -6.69
C ILE A 320 4.94 17.44 -7.87
N ASN A 321 4.83 18.77 -7.88
CA ASN A 321 5.44 19.62 -8.90
C ASN A 321 6.98 19.51 -8.90
N TRP A 322 7.60 19.38 -7.74
CA TRP A 322 9.02 19.11 -7.63
C TRP A 322 9.38 17.73 -8.17
N ALA A 323 8.68 16.67 -7.78
CA ALA A 323 8.95 15.32 -8.25
C ALA A 323 8.85 15.20 -9.77
N ASN A 324 7.87 15.88 -10.40
CA ASN A 324 7.71 15.93 -11.85
C ASN A 324 8.91 16.59 -12.56
N ARG A 325 9.59 17.54 -11.93
CA ARG A 325 10.75 18.24 -12.51
C ARG A 325 12.08 17.59 -12.16
N ALA A 326 12.14 16.99 -10.98
CA ALA A 326 13.37 16.47 -10.41
C ALA A 326 13.69 15.04 -10.84
N TYR A 327 12.76 14.33 -11.47
CA TYR A 327 12.96 12.96 -11.91
C TYR A 327 12.54 12.77 -13.37
N GLN A 328 13.34 11.98 -14.10
CA GLN A 328 12.96 11.39 -15.38
C GLN A 328 12.37 10.02 -15.12
N TRP A 329 11.15 9.78 -15.63
CA TRP A 329 10.34 8.60 -15.37
C TRP A 329 10.36 7.62 -16.53
#